data_ee01f1e24887461a97db9c07a074f5ed
#
_entry.id   ee01f1e24887461a97db9c07a074f5ed
#
_cell.length_a   1.000
_cell.length_b   1.000
_cell.length_c   1.000
_cell.angle_alpha   90.00
_cell.angle_beta   90.00
_cell.angle_gamma   90.00
#
_symmetry.space_group_name_H-M   'P 1'
#
loop_
_entity.id
_entity.type
_entity.pdbx_description
1 polymer ?
#
loop_
_entity_poly.entity_id
_entity_poly.type
_entity_poly.pdbx_seq_one_letter_code
_entity_poly.pdbx_strand_id
1 'polypeptide(L)' 'MPNHLTPEELSKELGIDQQEVIRVCLEEGVPIYHGKIDKYLFQAQLQALGALPQPH' A
#
# COMPACT_ATOMS: atom_id res chain seq x y z
N MET A 1 2.24 -17.47 -1.67
CA MET A 1 2.44 -16.27 -2.48
C MET A 1 3.03 -15.17 -1.63
N PRO A 2 4.09 -14.54 -2.08
CA PRO A 2 4.62 -13.41 -1.34
C PRO A 2 3.63 -12.25 -1.38
N ASN A 3 3.43 -11.64 -0.23
CA ASN A 3 2.53 -10.49 -0.12
C ASN A 3 3.29 -9.18 -0.26
N HIS A 4 4.54 -9.27 -0.69
CA HIS A 4 5.41 -8.10 -0.81
C HIS A 4 5.50 -7.68 -2.27
N LEU A 5 5.13 -6.44 -2.53
CA LEU A 5 5.11 -5.87 -3.87
C LEU A 5 5.90 -4.58 -3.89
N THR A 6 6.45 -4.24 -5.06
CA THR A 6 7.07 -2.93 -5.23
C THR A 6 5.99 -1.85 -5.26
N PRO A 7 6.36 -0.58 -5.00
CA PRO A 7 5.37 0.51 -5.11
C PRO A 7 4.67 0.54 -6.46
N GLU A 8 5.39 0.24 -7.53
CA GLU A 8 4.80 0.21 -8.86
C GLU A 8 3.75 -0.90 -8.96
N GLU A 9 4.08 -2.09 -8.45
CA GLU A 9 3.14 -3.20 -8.48
C GLU A 9 1.90 -2.92 -7.65
N LEU A 10 2.10 -2.33 -6.45
CA LEU A 10 0.98 -1.96 -5.59
C LEU A 10 0.09 -0.92 -6.24
N SER A 11 0.68 0.06 -6.92
CA SER A 11 -0.11 1.09 -7.58
C SER A 11 -1.03 0.49 -8.64
N LYS A 12 -0.53 -0.50 -9.38
CA LYS A 12 -1.33 -1.16 -10.41
C LYS A 12 -2.40 -2.05 -9.80
N GLU A 13 -2.04 -2.77 -8.73
CA GLU A 13 -2.98 -3.67 -8.05
C GLU A 13 -4.16 -2.91 -7.46
N LEU A 14 -3.88 -1.76 -6.84
CA LEU A 14 -4.88 -1.01 -6.10
C LEU A 14 -5.50 0.12 -6.92
N GLY A 15 -4.95 0.39 -8.10
CA GLY A 15 -5.47 1.47 -8.95
C GLY A 15 -5.22 2.86 -8.41
N ILE A 16 -4.11 3.06 -7.71
CA ILE A 16 -3.73 4.35 -7.15
C ILE A 16 -2.37 4.77 -7.70
N ASP A 17 -2.03 6.04 -7.50
CA ASP A 17 -0.78 6.59 -7.98
C ASP A 17 0.39 6.00 -7.21
N GLN A 18 1.50 5.73 -7.90
CA GLN A 18 2.70 5.21 -7.26
C GLN A 18 3.23 6.16 -6.19
N GLN A 19 3.17 7.47 -6.43
CA GLN A 19 3.60 8.44 -5.43
C GLN A 19 2.70 8.40 -4.20
N GLU A 20 1.42 8.11 -4.38
CA GLU A 20 0.52 7.95 -3.26
C GLU A 20 0.91 6.75 -2.40
N VAL A 21 1.32 5.66 -3.05
CA VAL A 21 1.81 4.48 -2.33
C VAL A 21 3.00 4.85 -1.47
N ILE A 22 3.96 5.54 -2.04
CA ILE A 22 5.17 5.93 -1.32
C ILE A 22 4.84 6.89 -0.17
N ARG A 23 3.96 7.86 -0.43
CA ARG A 23 3.57 8.83 0.58
C ARG A 23 2.92 8.16 1.79
N VAL A 24 2.00 7.23 1.54
CA VAL A 24 1.33 6.52 2.63
C VAL A 24 2.34 5.71 3.44
N CYS A 25 3.28 5.05 2.78
CA CYS A 25 4.30 4.29 3.49
C CYS A 25 5.10 5.19 4.43
N LEU A 26 5.45 6.39 3.97
CA LEU A 26 6.23 7.30 4.78
C LEU A 26 5.41 7.91 5.92
N GLU A 27 4.18 8.29 5.64
CA GLU A 27 3.32 8.96 6.63
C GLU A 27 2.78 7.99 7.67
N GLU A 28 2.41 6.79 7.25
CA GLU A 28 1.78 5.83 8.16
C GLU A 28 2.77 4.82 8.73
N GLY A 29 4.03 4.91 8.35
CA GLY A 29 5.06 4.02 8.89
C GLY A 29 4.97 2.61 8.38
N VAL A 30 4.42 2.41 7.18
CA VAL A 30 4.42 1.09 6.56
C VAL A 30 5.85 0.75 6.13
N PRO A 31 6.44 -0.33 6.65
CA PRO A 31 7.83 -0.62 6.33
C PRO A 31 8.01 -1.05 4.89
N ILE A 32 9.11 -0.58 4.29
CA ILE A 32 9.52 -1.00 2.96
C ILE A 32 10.75 -1.87 3.15
N TYR A 33 10.64 -3.12 2.76
CA TYR A 33 11.69 -4.10 2.96
C TYR A 33 12.21 -4.57 1.61
N HIS A 34 13.51 -4.34 1.36
CA HIS A 34 14.14 -4.65 0.06
C HIS A 34 13.38 -4.04 -1.12
N GLY A 35 12.90 -2.82 -0.94
CA GLY A 35 12.15 -2.13 -1.99
C GLY A 35 10.74 -2.64 -2.20
N LYS A 36 10.25 -3.49 -1.28
CA LYS A 36 8.91 -4.08 -1.39
C LYS A 36 8.10 -3.80 -0.14
N ILE A 37 6.80 -3.74 -0.34
CA ILE A 37 5.84 -3.35 0.70
C ILE A 37 4.89 -4.50 0.93
N ASP A 38 4.57 -4.78 2.21
CA ASP A 38 3.56 -5.77 2.55
C ASP A 38 2.20 -5.27 2.10
N LYS A 39 1.59 -5.96 1.15
CA LYS A 39 0.33 -5.54 0.55
C LYS A 39 -0.79 -5.45 1.58
N TYR A 40 -0.90 -6.45 2.45
CA TYR A 40 -1.99 -6.47 3.41
C TYR A 40 -1.84 -5.36 4.45
N LEU A 41 -0.61 -5.12 4.89
CA LEU A 41 -0.36 -4.04 5.84
C LEU A 41 -0.68 -2.69 5.21
N PHE A 42 -0.28 -2.51 3.95
CA PHE A 42 -0.56 -1.28 3.22
C PHE A 42 -2.07 -1.08 3.07
N GLN A 43 -2.79 -2.12 2.66
CA GLN A 43 -4.24 -2.03 2.50
C GLN A 43 -4.94 -1.70 3.81
N ALA A 44 -4.47 -2.29 4.91
CA ALA A 44 -5.05 -2.01 6.21
C ALA A 44 -4.89 -0.52 6.57
N GLN A 45 -3.75 0.06 6.25
CA GLN A 45 -3.53 1.48 6.50
C GLN A 45 -4.41 2.36 5.63
N LEU A 46 -4.56 2.00 4.35
CA LEU A 46 -5.45 2.76 3.48
C LEU A 46 -6.90 2.72 3.96
N GLN A 47 -7.35 1.56 4.42
CA GLN A 47 -8.71 1.44 4.95
C GLN A 47 -8.88 2.28 6.22
N ALA A 48 -7.86 2.31 7.08
CA ALA A 48 -7.90 3.11 8.29
C ALA A 48 -7.98 4.60 7.96
N LEU A 49 -7.38 5.02 6.84
CA LEU A 49 -7.44 6.41 6.39
C LEU A 49 -8.72 6.72 5.63
N GLY A 50 -9.53 5.69 5.30
CA GLY A 50 -10.72 5.88 4.50
C GLY A 50 -10.43 6.11 3.03
N ALA A 51 -9.24 5.76 2.56
CA ALA A 51 -8.83 6.00 1.17
C ALA A 51 -9.35 4.94 0.20
N LEU A 52 -9.76 3.79 0.72
CA LEU A 52 -10.34 2.72 -0.09
C LEU A 52 -11.77 2.46 0.33
N PRO A 53 -12.64 2.05 -0.64
CA PRO A 53 -14.00 1.66 -0.27
C PRO A 53 -13.98 0.49 0.70
N GLN A 54 -14.86 0.55 1.67
CA GLN A 54 -14.98 -0.54 2.64
C GLN A 54 -15.78 -1.69 2.02
N PRO A 55 -15.33 -2.93 2.18
CA PRO A 55 -16.14 -4.06 1.75
C PRO A 55 -17.36 -4.21 2.65
N HIS A 56 -18.46 -4.59 2.04
CA HIS A 56 -19.71 -4.78 2.78
C HIS A 56 -20.06 -6.23 2.90
#